data_8c7cb67afff5be1feb14746bd5a3a4ff
#
_entry.id   8c7cb67afff5be1feb14746bd5a3a4ff
#
_cell.length_a   1.000
_cell.length_b   1.000
_cell.length_c   1.000
_cell.angle_alpha   90.00
_cell.angle_beta   90.00
_cell.angle_gamma   90.00
#
_symmetry.space_group_name_H-M   'P 1'
#
loop_
_entity.id
_entity.type
_entity.pdbx_description
1 polymer ?
#
loop_
_entity_poly.entity_id
_entity_poly.type
_entity_poly.pdbx_seq_one_letter_code
_entity_poly.pdbx_strand_id
1 'polypeptide(L)'
;MIYKQSELLSILLDMLSHPETEVVEVKEAQTNYHFNSIGQYFSALSNEANLHGKQEAWLIFGVADDMSITGTYYRNDEKSLLSLKKEIKAHTNQALTFIEIYALTIDGKRVVMFQIPPAIPGIPTTWNDMAYARVGESLEPLSMNKMDEIRHQIGYDWSKEIVEQASMADLSPAAVQQARELFIRHETNRGKDPAYFENLDDISLLNKAGILLGGKITRTALILLGDEYAKNYFDGFIPRITWSLYNSDGSVKSYEHFDTPFLLAVDEVFRHIRNVKYRYIAGQLTLFPEEVDMYSPELIKELLHNCIAHQDYSLRGKINVEEFEDYLVFMNEGHFIPGTIEKALEPGYKPPYYRNMFLCNAMVNLYMIDSNAIGIPTMFEIQKERFFPLPSYDLSEPNRVKVTVYGKILDQNYTRLLNADRDLDIQTVFLLDKIQKKEAIPQTDYQRLRKAGLAEGRYPNIYVSYSVAEAVGQPETYFRNSGIGDEKCKLVIIRYLEEVGEARQRDIFTIVNDVLPSVLTKEQKQKKLSNLLQIMKTKDKKLDSRGKTSNVVWFLRKTN
;
A
#
# COMPACT_ATOMS: atom_id res chain seq x y z
N MET A 1 -0.93 -16.43 -14.12
CA MET A 1 -2.42 -16.46 -14.28
C MET A 1 -2.71 -16.67 -15.75
N ILE A 2 -3.75 -17.41 -16.14
CA ILE A 2 -4.14 -17.56 -17.56
C ILE A 2 -5.29 -16.61 -17.81
N TYR A 3 -5.14 -15.71 -18.78
CA TYR A 3 -6.10 -14.64 -19.07
C TYR A 3 -7.16 -15.06 -20.11
N LYS A 4 -8.36 -14.51 -19.98
CA LYS A 4 -9.40 -14.59 -21.01
C LYS A 4 -9.13 -13.58 -22.12
N GLN A 5 -9.65 -13.82 -23.31
CA GLN A 5 -9.40 -12.97 -24.48
C GLN A 5 -9.81 -11.50 -24.29
N SER A 6 -10.89 -11.24 -23.54
CA SER A 6 -11.33 -9.87 -23.22
C SER A 6 -10.38 -9.14 -22.26
N GLU A 7 -9.78 -9.87 -21.33
CA GLU A 7 -8.78 -9.34 -20.38
C GLU A 7 -7.48 -9.03 -21.10
N LEU A 8 -7.02 -9.92 -21.99
CA LEU A 8 -5.81 -9.74 -22.79
C LEU A 8 -5.88 -8.51 -23.69
N LEU A 9 -7.03 -8.22 -24.27
CA LEU A 9 -7.21 -7.01 -25.07
C LEU A 9 -7.04 -5.75 -24.20
N SER A 10 -7.61 -5.75 -23.01
CA SER A 10 -7.46 -4.62 -22.08
C SER A 10 -6.00 -4.45 -21.64
N ILE A 11 -5.30 -5.53 -21.34
CA ILE A 11 -3.88 -5.54 -20.96
C ILE A 11 -3.02 -5.02 -22.10
N LEU A 12 -3.25 -5.49 -23.33
CA LEU A 12 -2.52 -5.03 -24.49
C LEU A 12 -2.74 -3.53 -24.76
N LEU A 13 -3.97 -3.05 -24.71
CA LEU A 13 -4.29 -1.63 -24.93
C LEU A 13 -3.68 -0.73 -23.84
N ASP A 14 -3.64 -1.19 -22.60
CA ASP A 14 -2.96 -0.49 -21.52
C ASP A 14 -1.46 -0.40 -21.78
N MET A 15 -0.80 -1.50 -22.18
CA MET A 15 0.63 -1.51 -22.54
C MET A 15 0.94 -0.60 -23.73
N LEU A 16 0.09 -0.58 -24.75
CA LEU A 16 0.28 0.28 -25.92
C LEU A 16 0.03 1.78 -25.64
N SER A 17 -0.63 2.10 -24.53
CA SER A 17 -0.86 3.49 -24.11
C SER A 17 0.32 4.10 -23.32
N HIS A 18 1.30 3.29 -22.95
CA HIS A 18 2.48 3.70 -22.20
C HIS A 18 3.76 3.39 -23.01
N PRO A 19 4.86 4.14 -22.82
CA PRO A 19 6.14 3.79 -23.45
C PRO A 19 6.62 2.41 -22.96
N GLU A 20 7.52 1.78 -23.74
CA GLU A 20 8.19 0.55 -23.33
C GLU A 20 8.78 0.67 -21.93
N THR A 21 8.60 -0.37 -21.15
CA THR A 21 9.17 -0.50 -19.80
C THR A 21 10.20 -1.64 -19.80
N GLU A 22 10.99 -1.75 -18.74
CA GLU A 22 11.96 -2.86 -18.61
C GLU A 22 11.30 -4.25 -18.55
N VAL A 23 9.97 -4.33 -18.35
CA VAL A 23 9.20 -5.58 -18.31
C VAL A 23 8.24 -5.77 -19.50
N VAL A 24 8.24 -4.85 -20.46
CA VAL A 24 7.42 -4.94 -21.68
C VAL A 24 8.30 -4.60 -22.88
N GLU A 25 8.30 -5.45 -23.89
CA GLU A 25 9.02 -5.28 -25.14
C GLU A 25 8.11 -5.53 -26.31
N VAL A 26 8.12 -4.65 -27.32
CA VAL A 26 7.38 -4.81 -28.57
C VAL A 26 8.32 -5.04 -29.74
N LYS A 27 7.88 -5.83 -30.72
CA LYS A 27 8.61 -6.07 -31.98
C LYS A 27 7.63 -6.28 -33.13
N GLU A 28 7.95 -5.70 -34.28
CA GLU A 28 7.15 -5.96 -35.49
C GLU A 28 7.13 -7.46 -35.85
N ALA A 29 8.31 -8.11 -35.90
CA ALA A 29 8.48 -9.54 -36.17
C ALA A 29 7.54 -10.04 -37.30
N GLN A 30 7.52 -9.36 -38.45
CA GLN A 30 6.52 -9.54 -39.52
C GLN A 30 6.37 -11.00 -39.96
N THR A 31 7.47 -11.68 -40.27
CA THR A 31 7.45 -13.08 -40.74
C THR A 31 8.37 -13.99 -39.96
N ASN A 32 9.57 -13.54 -39.65
CA ASN A 32 10.62 -14.28 -38.94
C ASN A 32 11.22 -13.42 -37.84
N TYR A 33 11.64 -14.07 -36.77
CA TYR A 33 12.42 -13.46 -35.71
C TYR A 33 13.48 -14.44 -35.21
N HIS A 34 14.66 -13.94 -34.92
CA HIS A 34 15.79 -14.79 -34.51
C HIS A 34 15.49 -15.48 -33.19
N PHE A 35 15.55 -16.81 -33.19
CA PHE A 35 15.27 -17.63 -31.99
C PHE A 35 16.17 -17.25 -30.82
N ASN A 36 17.47 -17.02 -31.09
CA ASN A 36 18.40 -16.61 -30.04
C ASN A 36 17.99 -15.26 -29.40
N SER A 37 17.50 -14.31 -30.19
CA SER A 37 17.02 -13.02 -29.66
C SER A 37 15.77 -13.19 -28.79
N ILE A 38 14.84 -14.10 -29.12
CA ILE A 38 13.69 -14.41 -28.28
C ILE A 38 14.16 -14.92 -26.91
N GLY A 39 15.16 -15.80 -26.89
CA GLY A 39 15.71 -16.34 -25.65
C GLY A 39 16.45 -15.30 -24.81
N GLN A 40 17.17 -14.38 -25.46
CA GLN A 40 17.82 -13.27 -24.77
C GLN A 40 16.78 -12.32 -24.14
N TYR A 41 15.72 -11.95 -24.87
CA TYR A 41 14.60 -11.18 -24.33
C TYR A 41 13.86 -11.93 -23.23
N PHE A 42 13.66 -13.27 -23.38
CA PHE A 42 13.08 -14.08 -22.32
C PHE A 42 13.89 -13.97 -21.03
N SER A 43 15.22 -14.15 -21.10
CA SER A 43 16.11 -14.00 -19.94
C SER A 43 16.03 -12.60 -19.36
N ALA A 44 16.14 -11.55 -20.18
CA ALA A 44 16.13 -10.15 -19.74
C ALA A 44 14.81 -9.79 -19.04
N LEU A 45 13.68 -10.02 -19.72
CA LEU A 45 12.35 -9.72 -19.20
C LEU A 45 12.00 -10.51 -17.93
N SER A 46 12.46 -11.77 -17.87
CA SER A 46 12.32 -12.62 -16.67
C SER A 46 13.09 -12.04 -15.47
N ASN A 47 14.33 -11.59 -15.68
CA ASN A 47 15.16 -10.99 -14.65
C ASN A 47 14.61 -9.63 -14.20
N GLU A 48 14.20 -8.78 -15.15
CA GLU A 48 13.59 -7.48 -14.80
C GLU A 48 12.25 -7.63 -14.10
N ALA A 49 11.41 -8.60 -14.49
CA ALA A 49 10.17 -8.88 -13.76
C ALA A 49 10.44 -9.25 -12.29
N ASN A 50 11.49 -10.03 -12.03
CA ASN A 50 11.92 -10.38 -10.68
C ASN A 50 12.40 -9.14 -9.91
N LEU A 51 13.32 -8.35 -10.49
CA LEU A 51 13.91 -7.16 -9.87
C LEU A 51 12.87 -6.07 -9.56
N HIS A 52 11.85 -5.94 -10.41
CA HIS A 52 10.75 -4.98 -10.23
C HIS A 52 9.54 -5.57 -9.46
N GLY A 53 9.65 -6.78 -8.91
CA GLY A 53 8.58 -7.42 -8.15
C GLY A 53 7.31 -7.69 -8.96
N LYS A 54 7.42 -7.77 -10.30
CA LYS A 54 6.29 -8.04 -11.20
C LYS A 54 6.02 -9.54 -11.27
N GLN A 55 4.74 -9.89 -11.45
CA GLN A 55 4.32 -11.29 -11.55
C GLN A 55 4.58 -11.88 -12.92
N GLU A 56 4.81 -11.04 -13.92
CA GLU A 56 5.01 -11.39 -15.33
C GLU A 56 5.64 -10.22 -16.08
N ALA A 57 6.27 -10.55 -17.20
CA ALA A 57 6.71 -9.62 -18.21
C ALA A 57 6.17 -10.05 -19.58
N TRP A 58 6.24 -9.17 -20.57
CA TRP A 58 5.63 -9.39 -21.85
C TRP A 58 6.59 -9.07 -23.01
N LEU A 59 6.70 -10.03 -23.94
CA LEU A 59 7.24 -9.82 -25.27
C LEU A 59 6.08 -9.86 -26.27
N ILE A 60 5.94 -8.84 -27.10
CA ILE A 60 4.77 -8.67 -27.98
C ILE A 60 5.24 -8.56 -29.41
N PHE A 61 4.73 -9.42 -30.29
CA PHE A 61 5.01 -9.40 -31.72
C PHE A 61 3.81 -8.85 -32.51
N GLY A 62 4.08 -8.12 -33.58
CA GLY A 62 3.08 -7.46 -34.42
C GLY A 62 2.79 -6.02 -34.00
N VAL A 63 3.69 -5.41 -33.24
CA VAL A 63 3.63 -4.02 -32.81
C VAL A 63 4.95 -3.34 -33.18
N ALA A 64 4.89 -2.15 -33.77
CA ALA A 64 6.05 -1.32 -34.08
C ALA A 64 6.51 -0.51 -32.87
N ASP A 65 7.70 0.06 -32.93
CA ASP A 65 8.31 0.88 -31.85
C ASP A 65 7.47 2.14 -31.51
N ASP A 66 6.64 2.63 -32.46
CA ASP A 66 5.67 3.71 -32.23
C ASP A 66 4.35 3.23 -31.56
N MET A 67 4.32 2.00 -31.07
CA MET A 67 3.16 1.34 -30.46
C MET A 67 1.99 1.08 -31.42
N SER A 68 2.17 1.27 -32.74
CA SER A 68 1.14 0.95 -33.71
C SER A 68 1.10 -0.56 -34.00
N ILE A 69 -0.13 -1.11 -34.14
CA ILE A 69 -0.31 -2.52 -34.46
C ILE A 69 -0.06 -2.71 -35.98
N THR A 70 1.04 -3.42 -36.30
CA THR A 70 1.42 -3.76 -37.68
C THR A 70 0.97 -5.15 -38.09
N GLY A 71 0.87 -6.06 -37.12
CA GLY A 71 0.54 -7.47 -37.30
C GLY A 71 1.74 -8.35 -37.57
N THR A 72 1.63 -9.66 -37.24
CA THR A 72 2.72 -10.63 -37.42
C THR A 72 2.23 -11.97 -38.00
N TYR A 73 3.05 -12.55 -38.85
CA TYR A 73 2.89 -13.93 -39.35
C TYR A 73 3.87 -14.91 -38.69
N TYR A 74 4.59 -14.46 -37.65
CA TYR A 74 5.53 -15.30 -36.93
C TYR A 74 4.84 -16.58 -36.39
N ARG A 75 5.34 -17.76 -36.79
CA ARG A 75 4.78 -19.08 -36.45
C ARG A 75 3.24 -19.08 -36.51
N ASN A 76 2.72 -18.91 -37.73
CA ASN A 76 1.29 -18.66 -37.96
C ASN A 76 0.38 -19.82 -37.56
N ASP A 77 0.89 -21.04 -37.47
CA ASP A 77 0.14 -22.19 -36.94
C ASP A 77 0.33 -22.35 -35.42
N GLU A 78 -0.75 -22.68 -34.73
CA GLU A 78 -0.79 -22.79 -33.26
C GLU A 78 0.20 -23.84 -32.73
N LYS A 79 0.39 -24.94 -33.46
CA LYS A 79 1.26 -26.03 -33.04
C LYS A 79 2.74 -25.63 -33.06
N SER A 80 3.18 -24.88 -34.08
CA SER A 80 4.53 -24.35 -34.16
C SER A 80 4.74 -23.22 -33.13
N LEU A 81 3.73 -22.43 -32.84
CA LEU A 81 3.80 -21.40 -31.82
C LEU A 81 3.97 -22.00 -30.42
N LEU A 82 3.16 -23.04 -30.08
CA LEU A 82 3.26 -23.72 -28.80
C LEU A 82 4.55 -24.53 -28.64
N SER A 83 5.17 -25.01 -29.75
CA SER A 83 6.46 -25.70 -29.67
C SER A 83 7.57 -24.81 -29.11
N LEU A 84 7.44 -23.49 -29.25
CA LEU A 84 8.39 -22.51 -28.72
C LEU A 84 8.57 -22.65 -27.20
N LYS A 85 7.52 -23.04 -26.44
CA LYS A 85 7.64 -23.31 -25.01
C LYS A 85 8.68 -24.40 -24.70
N LYS A 86 8.73 -25.47 -25.50
CA LYS A 86 9.68 -26.55 -25.32
C LYS A 86 11.11 -26.13 -25.75
N GLU A 87 11.19 -25.35 -26.82
CA GLU A 87 12.45 -24.83 -27.32
C GLU A 87 13.12 -23.88 -26.32
N ILE A 88 12.37 -22.91 -25.76
CA ILE A 88 12.87 -21.99 -24.73
C ILE A 88 13.30 -22.77 -23.47
N LYS A 89 12.47 -23.73 -23.02
CA LYS A 89 12.76 -24.56 -21.86
C LYS A 89 14.10 -25.32 -21.98
N ALA A 90 14.50 -25.71 -23.17
CA ALA A 90 15.72 -26.44 -23.39
C ALA A 90 17.01 -25.61 -23.27
N HIS A 91 16.91 -24.29 -23.35
CA HIS A 91 18.04 -23.36 -23.37
C HIS A 91 18.09 -22.41 -22.16
N THR A 92 17.07 -22.47 -21.27
CA THR A 92 17.05 -21.73 -20.02
C THR A 92 17.51 -22.58 -18.87
N ASN A 93 18.20 -22.00 -17.89
CA ASN A 93 18.43 -22.66 -16.61
C ASN A 93 17.07 -22.88 -15.91
N GLN A 94 17.00 -23.79 -14.94
CA GLN A 94 15.77 -24.16 -14.21
C GLN A 94 14.60 -24.63 -15.11
N ALA A 95 14.87 -24.88 -16.39
CA ALA A 95 13.88 -25.31 -17.38
C ALA A 95 12.65 -24.36 -17.44
N LEU A 96 12.85 -23.04 -17.25
CA LEU A 96 11.83 -22.01 -17.36
C LEU A 96 11.32 -21.87 -18.80
N THR A 97 10.03 -21.54 -18.93
CA THR A 97 9.40 -21.29 -20.23
C THR A 97 8.27 -20.26 -20.06
N PHE A 98 7.66 -19.85 -21.17
CA PHE A 98 6.50 -18.97 -21.13
C PHE A 98 5.37 -19.53 -20.27
N ILE A 99 4.77 -18.69 -19.42
CA ILE A 99 3.53 -19.02 -18.70
C ILE A 99 2.49 -19.39 -19.73
N GLU A 100 2.22 -18.49 -20.68
CA GLU A 100 1.34 -18.72 -21.82
C GLU A 100 1.78 -17.93 -23.05
N ILE A 101 1.30 -18.35 -24.24
CA ILE A 101 1.48 -17.65 -25.50
C ILE A 101 0.10 -17.44 -26.10
N TYR A 102 -0.24 -16.18 -26.33
CA TYR A 102 -1.55 -15.78 -26.83
C TYR A 102 -1.45 -15.23 -28.23
N ALA A 103 -2.40 -15.55 -29.08
CA ALA A 103 -2.57 -14.93 -30.39
C ALA A 103 -3.91 -14.21 -30.44
N LEU A 104 -3.87 -12.89 -30.63
CA LEU A 104 -5.03 -12.02 -30.77
C LEU A 104 -5.15 -11.52 -32.20
N THR A 105 -6.37 -11.22 -32.63
CA THR A 105 -6.61 -10.52 -33.90
C THR A 105 -7.33 -9.21 -33.59
N ILE A 106 -6.70 -8.08 -33.97
CA ILE A 106 -7.20 -6.73 -33.74
C ILE A 106 -7.24 -6.03 -35.10
N ASP A 107 -8.39 -5.58 -35.53
CA ASP A 107 -8.62 -4.94 -36.84
C ASP A 107 -8.03 -5.74 -38.00
N GLY A 108 -8.15 -7.07 -37.94
CA GLY A 108 -7.64 -7.99 -38.97
C GLY A 108 -6.12 -8.25 -38.91
N LYS A 109 -5.41 -7.66 -37.95
CA LYS A 109 -3.97 -7.84 -37.74
C LYS A 109 -3.73 -8.76 -36.55
N ARG A 110 -2.85 -9.77 -36.73
CA ARG A 110 -2.51 -10.73 -35.69
C ARG A 110 -1.42 -10.16 -34.79
N VAL A 111 -1.62 -10.22 -33.47
CA VAL A 111 -0.65 -9.88 -32.43
C VAL A 111 -0.38 -11.12 -31.59
N VAL A 112 0.89 -11.41 -31.30
CA VAL A 112 1.28 -12.53 -30.43
C VAL A 112 1.89 -11.96 -29.16
N MET A 113 1.34 -12.38 -28.01
CA MET A 113 1.79 -11.97 -26.69
C MET A 113 2.42 -13.15 -25.96
N PHE A 114 3.67 -13.02 -25.56
CA PHE A 114 4.41 -14.03 -24.81
C PHE A 114 4.44 -13.60 -23.34
N GLN A 115 3.76 -14.36 -22.48
CA GLN A 115 3.73 -14.16 -21.04
C GLN A 115 4.94 -14.82 -20.40
N ILE A 116 5.84 -14.04 -19.84
CA ILE A 116 7.14 -14.47 -19.30
C ILE A 116 7.09 -14.45 -17.78
N PRO A 117 7.45 -15.55 -17.09
CA PRO A 117 7.52 -15.57 -15.64
C PRO A 117 8.71 -14.73 -15.13
N PRO A 118 8.63 -14.16 -13.92
CA PRO A 118 9.81 -13.60 -13.27
C PRO A 118 10.86 -14.68 -13.02
N ALA A 119 12.12 -14.30 -12.97
CA ALA A 119 13.20 -15.17 -12.52
C ALA A 119 12.88 -15.72 -11.13
N ILE A 120 13.25 -16.96 -10.88
CA ILE A 120 13.08 -17.57 -9.57
C ILE A 120 13.95 -16.79 -8.58
N PRO A 121 13.39 -16.34 -7.42
CA PRO A 121 14.19 -15.69 -6.41
C PRO A 121 15.47 -16.48 -6.10
N GLY A 122 16.61 -15.81 -6.03
CA GLY A 122 17.93 -16.42 -5.82
C GLY A 122 18.62 -16.94 -7.10
N ILE A 123 17.90 -17.07 -8.22
CA ILE A 123 18.44 -17.71 -9.43
C ILE A 123 18.13 -16.85 -10.66
N PRO A 124 19.08 -16.02 -11.13
CA PRO A 124 18.89 -15.28 -12.37
C PRO A 124 18.57 -16.22 -13.54
N THR A 125 17.59 -15.86 -14.34
CA THR A 125 17.26 -16.60 -15.56
C THR A 125 18.36 -16.39 -16.59
N THR A 126 18.93 -17.50 -17.12
CA THR A 126 19.93 -17.45 -18.17
C THR A 126 19.38 -17.97 -19.49
N TRP A 127 19.96 -17.49 -20.58
CA TRP A 127 19.82 -18.04 -21.93
C TRP A 127 21.18 -18.52 -22.42
N ASN A 128 21.34 -19.81 -22.69
CA ASN A 128 22.63 -20.43 -23.02
C ASN A 128 23.73 -19.98 -22.02
N ASP A 129 23.45 -20.16 -20.72
CA ASP A 129 24.33 -19.85 -19.58
C ASP A 129 24.65 -18.35 -19.37
N MET A 130 24.14 -17.44 -20.18
CA MET A 130 24.30 -16.01 -20.01
C MET A 130 23.00 -15.36 -19.54
N ALA A 131 23.07 -14.56 -18.46
CA ALA A 131 21.94 -13.78 -17.97
C ALA A 131 21.91 -12.41 -18.67
N TYR A 132 20.71 -11.98 -19.04
CA TYR A 132 20.46 -10.71 -19.74
C TYR A 132 19.56 -9.81 -18.89
N ALA A 133 19.64 -8.50 -19.18
CA ALA A 133 18.85 -7.43 -18.59
C ALA A 133 18.40 -6.44 -19.66
N ARG A 134 17.45 -5.57 -19.29
CA ARG A 134 17.14 -4.38 -20.07
C ARG A 134 17.69 -3.14 -19.38
N VAL A 135 18.19 -2.20 -20.18
CA VAL A 135 18.59 -0.88 -19.73
C VAL A 135 17.94 0.11 -20.70
N GLY A 136 16.77 0.63 -20.32
CA GLY A 136 15.89 1.31 -21.26
C GLY A 136 15.48 0.38 -22.41
N GLU A 137 15.72 0.79 -23.66
CA GLU A 137 15.42 0.00 -24.87
C GLU A 137 16.51 -1.03 -25.22
N SER A 138 17.67 -0.99 -24.55
CA SER A 138 18.81 -1.85 -24.89
C SER A 138 18.74 -3.20 -24.16
N LEU A 139 19.12 -4.25 -24.89
CA LEU A 139 19.34 -5.60 -24.35
C LEU A 139 20.83 -5.77 -24.01
N GLU A 140 21.15 -5.98 -22.75
CA GLU A 140 22.53 -6.07 -22.26
C GLU A 140 22.73 -7.31 -21.37
N PRO A 141 23.97 -7.75 -21.12
CA PRO A 141 24.26 -8.72 -20.08
C PRO A 141 23.81 -8.19 -18.70
N LEU A 142 23.23 -9.08 -17.89
CA LEU A 142 22.82 -8.73 -16.53
C LEU A 142 24.06 -8.29 -15.71
N SER A 143 24.02 -7.08 -15.18
CA SER A 143 25.12 -6.52 -14.38
C SER A 143 25.33 -7.34 -13.10
N MET A 144 26.55 -7.34 -12.55
CA MET A 144 26.88 -8.04 -11.31
C MET A 144 25.96 -7.59 -10.15
N ASN A 145 25.67 -6.28 -10.06
CA ASN A 145 24.79 -5.75 -9.02
C ASN A 145 23.37 -6.33 -9.10
N LYS A 146 22.76 -6.32 -10.30
CA LYS A 146 21.43 -6.92 -10.53
C LYS A 146 21.45 -8.42 -10.33
N MET A 147 22.54 -9.10 -10.69
CA MET A 147 22.72 -10.52 -10.48
C MET A 147 22.79 -10.86 -8.98
N ASP A 148 23.51 -10.08 -8.21
CA ASP A 148 23.63 -10.25 -6.77
C ASP A 148 22.30 -9.90 -6.07
N GLU A 149 21.56 -8.92 -6.55
CA GLU A 149 20.23 -8.59 -6.05
C GLU A 149 19.27 -9.78 -6.18
N ILE A 150 19.24 -10.45 -7.34
CA ILE A 150 18.45 -11.67 -7.54
C ILE A 150 18.98 -12.82 -6.65
N ARG A 151 20.30 -13.02 -6.59
CA ARG A 151 20.93 -14.11 -5.82
C ARG A 151 20.67 -14.00 -4.32
N HIS A 152 20.64 -12.79 -3.79
CA HIS A 152 20.39 -12.55 -2.37
C HIS A 152 18.92 -12.69 -1.96
N GLN A 153 18.00 -12.90 -2.90
CA GLN A 153 16.58 -13.09 -2.58
C GLN A 153 16.29 -14.46 -1.91
N ILE A 154 17.11 -15.49 -2.15
CA ILE A 154 16.97 -16.80 -1.50
C ILE A 154 18.34 -17.34 -1.07
N GLY A 155 18.39 -17.81 0.14
CA GLY A 155 19.50 -18.60 0.68
C GLY A 155 20.49 -17.85 1.53
N TYR A 156 20.55 -16.52 1.45
CA TYR A 156 21.36 -15.73 2.37
C TYR A 156 20.45 -15.02 3.38
N ASP A 157 20.33 -15.61 4.54
CA ASP A 157 19.74 -14.97 5.69
C ASP A 157 20.84 -14.25 6.47
N TRP A 158 21.01 -12.96 6.20
CA TRP A 158 22.00 -12.11 6.84
C TRP A 158 21.90 -12.17 8.37
N SER A 159 20.71 -12.30 8.90
CA SER A 159 20.47 -12.33 10.35
C SER A 159 20.96 -13.59 11.04
N LYS A 160 21.11 -14.70 10.28
CA LYS A 160 21.58 -16.00 10.78
C LYS A 160 23.11 -16.10 10.89
N GLU A 161 23.83 -15.15 10.30
CA GLU A 161 25.29 -15.20 10.22
C GLU A 161 25.93 -15.18 11.61
N ILE A 162 26.90 -16.08 11.81
CA ILE A 162 27.67 -16.20 13.06
C ILE A 162 28.76 -15.13 13.08
N VAL A 163 28.90 -14.43 14.18
CA VAL A 163 29.94 -13.44 14.44
C VAL A 163 30.99 -14.09 15.35
N GLU A 164 31.98 -14.70 14.75
CA GLU A 164 32.98 -15.54 15.46
C GLU A 164 33.74 -14.78 16.57
N GLN A 165 33.87 -13.46 16.45
CA GLN A 165 34.60 -12.61 17.43
C GLN A 165 33.70 -12.19 18.59
N ALA A 166 32.38 -12.35 18.49
CA ALA A 166 31.44 -11.95 19.53
C ALA A 166 31.22 -13.09 20.54
N SER A 167 30.92 -12.71 21.76
CA SER A 167 30.70 -13.58 22.92
C SER A 167 29.47 -13.17 23.72
N MET A 168 29.07 -13.94 24.71
CA MET A 168 27.99 -13.57 25.63
C MET A 168 28.25 -12.27 26.39
N ALA A 169 29.49 -11.85 26.53
CA ALA A 169 29.87 -10.59 27.18
C ALA A 169 29.52 -9.35 26.36
N ASP A 170 29.24 -9.52 25.05
CA ASP A 170 28.79 -8.46 24.12
C ASP A 170 27.27 -8.31 24.07
N LEU A 171 26.56 -9.09 24.91
CA LEU A 171 25.09 -9.00 25.04
C LEU A 171 24.72 -8.23 26.32
N SER A 172 23.72 -7.38 26.25
CA SER A 172 23.15 -6.67 27.39
C SER A 172 22.52 -7.65 28.39
N PRO A 173 22.97 -7.67 29.65
CA PRO A 173 22.37 -8.57 30.67
C PRO A 173 20.88 -8.34 30.85
N ALA A 174 20.41 -7.09 30.76
CA ALA A 174 19.00 -6.74 30.86
C ALA A 174 18.18 -7.31 29.69
N ALA A 175 18.73 -7.22 28.45
CA ALA A 175 18.07 -7.78 27.28
C ALA A 175 18.05 -9.32 27.30
N VAL A 176 19.12 -9.95 27.77
CA VAL A 176 19.16 -11.43 27.96
C VAL A 176 18.13 -11.86 28.99
N GLN A 177 18.01 -11.16 30.12
CA GLN A 177 17.00 -11.45 31.12
C GLN A 177 15.58 -11.29 30.58
N GLN A 178 15.29 -10.22 29.86
CA GLN A 178 13.99 -10.02 29.23
C GLN A 178 13.68 -11.10 28.17
N ALA A 179 14.66 -11.47 27.36
CA ALA A 179 14.52 -12.54 26.38
C ALA A 179 14.17 -13.89 27.05
N ARG A 180 14.83 -14.19 28.19
CA ARG A 180 14.55 -15.37 29.02
C ARG A 180 13.09 -15.39 29.47
N GLU A 181 12.61 -14.31 30.07
CA GLU A 181 11.23 -14.20 30.58
C GLU A 181 10.20 -14.35 29.47
N LEU A 182 10.44 -13.69 28.33
CA LEU A 182 9.54 -13.74 27.17
C LEU A 182 9.50 -15.14 26.55
N PHE A 183 10.66 -15.80 26.40
CA PHE A 183 10.73 -17.15 25.83
C PHE A 183 10.09 -18.21 26.76
N ILE A 184 10.33 -18.13 28.06
CA ILE A 184 9.67 -19.03 29.04
C ILE A 184 8.16 -18.86 28.95
N ARG A 185 7.66 -17.64 28.93
CA ARG A 185 6.23 -17.35 28.76
C ARG A 185 5.68 -17.89 27.44
N HIS A 186 6.43 -17.74 26.34
CA HIS A 186 6.05 -18.27 25.04
C HIS A 186 5.87 -19.79 25.07
N GLU A 187 6.82 -20.51 25.63
CA GLU A 187 6.80 -21.97 25.69
C GLU A 187 5.74 -22.48 26.69
N THR A 188 5.52 -21.76 27.79
CA THR A 188 4.45 -22.05 28.77
C THR A 188 3.07 -21.93 28.14
N ASN A 189 2.84 -20.88 27.33
CA ASN A 189 1.58 -20.72 26.61
C ASN A 189 1.33 -21.82 25.55
N ARG A 190 2.39 -22.49 25.12
CA ARG A 190 2.32 -23.68 24.26
C ARG A 190 2.15 -24.99 25.02
N GLY A 191 1.94 -24.92 26.34
CA GLY A 191 1.69 -26.07 27.20
C GLY A 191 2.96 -26.81 27.66
N LYS A 192 4.14 -26.19 27.56
CA LYS A 192 5.39 -26.78 28.07
C LYS A 192 5.63 -26.38 29.52
N ASP A 193 6.34 -27.26 30.27
CA ASP A 193 6.66 -27.01 31.66
C ASP A 193 7.67 -25.86 31.81
N PRO A 194 7.33 -24.74 32.48
CA PRO A 194 8.23 -23.62 32.68
C PRO A 194 9.50 -24.00 33.48
N ALA A 195 9.40 -24.92 34.46
CA ALA A 195 10.51 -25.32 35.29
C ALA A 195 11.67 -25.91 34.46
N TYR A 196 11.38 -26.55 33.33
CA TYR A 196 12.42 -27.03 32.43
C TYR A 196 13.25 -25.88 31.86
N PHE A 197 12.62 -24.77 31.44
CA PHE A 197 13.30 -23.62 30.83
C PHE A 197 13.96 -22.71 31.87
N GLU A 198 13.39 -22.60 33.07
CA GLU A 198 13.95 -21.83 34.19
C GLU A 198 15.33 -22.37 34.63
N ASN A 199 15.50 -23.69 34.54
CA ASN A 199 16.76 -24.37 34.91
C ASN A 199 17.82 -24.36 33.81
N LEU A 200 17.56 -23.85 32.61
CA LEU A 200 18.54 -23.76 31.55
C LEU A 200 19.50 -22.59 31.78
N ASP A 201 20.77 -22.78 31.44
CA ASP A 201 21.71 -21.67 31.30
C ASP A 201 21.33 -20.78 30.12
N ASP A 202 21.86 -19.53 30.07
CA ASP A 202 21.49 -18.55 29.06
C ASP A 202 21.85 -19.02 27.63
N ILE A 203 22.98 -19.67 27.43
CA ILE A 203 23.38 -20.17 26.11
C ILE A 203 22.38 -21.23 25.61
N SER A 204 22.05 -22.18 26.48
CA SER A 204 21.09 -23.24 26.14
C SER A 204 19.69 -22.68 25.86
N LEU A 205 19.25 -21.70 26.65
CA LEU A 205 17.95 -21.06 26.48
C LEU A 205 17.89 -20.24 25.19
N LEU A 206 18.89 -19.38 24.93
CA LEU A 206 18.95 -18.55 23.74
C LEU A 206 19.12 -19.36 22.45
N ASN A 207 19.81 -20.52 22.49
CA ASN A 207 19.79 -21.49 21.37
C ASN A 207 18.38 -22.01 21.08
N LYS A 208 17.62 -22.36 22.13
CA LYS A 208 16.23 -22.84 21.97
C LYS A 208 15.30 -21.75 21.49
N ALA A 209 15.55 -20.50 21.89
CA ALA A 209 14.83 -19.33 21.41
C ALA A 209 15.16 -18.97 19.94
N GLY A 210 16.14 -19.64 19.31
CA GLY A 210 16.55 -19.35 17.94
C GLY A 210 17.32 -18.03 17.80
N ILE A 211 18.00 -17.60 18.86
CA ILE A 211 18.80 -16.37 18.89
C ILE A 211 20.28 -16.70 18.66
N LEU A 212 20.76 -17.80 19.27
CA LEU A 212 22.09 -18.35 19.05
C LEU A 212 22.04 -19.54 18.09
N LEU A 213 23.16 -19.86 17.49
CA LEU A 213 23.33 -21.04 16.64
C LEU A 213 24.51 -21.89 17.12
N GLY A 214 24.21 -23.06 17.70
CA GLY A 214 25.25 -23.94 18.26
C GLY A 214 26.06 -23.30 19.39
N GLY A 215 25.47 -22.41 20.19
CA GLY A 215 26.12 -21.68 21.27
C GLY A 215 26.92 -20.44 20.80
N LYS A 216 26.93 -20.15 19.49
CA LYS A 216 27.65 -19.02 18.90
C LYS A 216 26.73 -17.82 18.72
N ILE A 217 27.30 -16.63 18.86
CA ILE A 217 26.59 -15.37 18.66
C ILE A 217 26.27 -15.17 17.18
N THR A 218 25.01 -14.87 16.88
CA THR A 218 24.53 -14.53 15.53
C THR A 218 24.32 -13.03 15.40
N ARG A 219 24.14 -12.51 14.18
CA ARG A 219 23.71 -11.12 13.96
C ARG A 219 22.36 -10.84 14.60
N THR A 220 21.45 -11.82 14.63
CA THR A 220 20.18 -11.74 15.38
C THR A 220 20.42 -11.47 16.86
N ALA A 221 21.35 -12.19 17.49
CA ALA A 221 21.69 -11.98 18.90
C ALA A 221 22.19 -10.55 19.15
N LEU A 222 23.07 -10.05 18.28
CA LEU A 222 23.60 -8.69 18.41
C LEU A 222 22.53 -7.61 18.16
N ILE A 223 21.59 -7.81 17.22
CA ILE A 223 20.48 -6.88 16.98
C ILE A 223 19.52 -6.84 18.15
N LEU A 224 19.08 -8.01 18.62
CA LEU A 224 18.04 -8.08 19.64
C LEU A 224 18.58 -7.83 21.06
N LEU A 225 19.80 -8.31 21.34
CA LEU A 225 20.33 -8.37 22.70
C LEU A 225 21.69 -7.67 22.86
N GLY A 226 22.35 -7.23 21.78
CA GLY A 226 23.69 -6.66 21.82
C GLY A 226 23.79 -5.40 22.68
N ASP A 227 24.86 -5.26 23.45
CA ASP A 227 25.15 -4.07 24.25
C ASP A 227 25.69 -2.92 23.38
N GLU A 228 26.20 -1.85 24.04
CA GLU A 228 26.75 -0.68 23.35
C GLU A 228 28.01 -0.99 22.49
N TYR A 229 28.73 -2.10 22.79
CA TYR A 229 29.91 -2.54 22.03
C TYR A 229 29.55 -3.39 20.82
N ALA A 230 28.34 -3.95 20.78
CA ALA A 230 27.87 -4.79 19.68
C ALA A 230 27.95 -4.08 18.31
N LYS A 231 27.87 -2.75 18.28
CA LYS A 231 28.05 -1.91 17.08
C LYS A 231 29.36 -2.16 16.35
N ASN A 232 30.43 -2.62 17.05
CA ASN A 232 31.75 -2.86 16.48
C ASN A 232 31.74 -4.10 15.53
N TYR A 233 30.74 -4.94 15.60
CA TYR A 233 30.61 -6.16 14.79
C TYR A 233 29.79 -5.97 13.50
N PHE A 234 29.35 -4.74 13.18
CA PHE A 234 28.52 -4.48 12.02
C PHE A 234 29.25 -3.76 10.87
N ASP A 235 30.54 -4.01 10.69
CA ASP A 235 31.33 -3.54 9.54
C ASP A 235 31.20 -2.02 9.26
N GLY A 236 31.16 -1.22 10.31
CA GLY A 236 31.16 0.24 10.23
C GLY A 236 29.77 0.89 10.08
N PHE A 237 28.67 0.14 10.14
CA PHE A 237 27.35 0.73 10.34
C PHE A 237 26.81 0.38 11.74
N ILE A 238 25.82 1.13 12.21
CA ILE A 238 25.18 0.89 13.50
C ILE A 238 23.70 0.59 13.24
N PRO A 239 23.22 -0.65 13.53
CA PRO A 239 21.79 -0.92 13.54
C PRO A 239 21.11 0.04 14.52
N ARG A 240 20.17 0.84 14.03
CA ARG A 240 19.63 1.98 14.77
C ARG A 240 18.21 2.27 14.38
N ILE A 241 17.39 2.64 15.37
CA ILE A 241 16.11 3.30 15.18
C ILE A 241 16.32 4.78 15.50
N THR A 242 15.92 5.68 14.61
CA THR A 242 15.97 7.12 14.84
C THR A 242 14.53 7.64 14.89
N TRP A 243 14.14 8.16 16.05
CA TRP A 243 12.91 8.93 16.17
C TRP A 243 13.21 10.41 15.93
N SER A 244 12.34 11.11 15.19
CA SER A 244 12.46 12.53 14.89
C SER A 244 11.11 13.20 14.99
N LEU A 245 11.03 14.29 15.73
CA LEU A 245 9.84 15.13 15.86
C LEU A 245 9.97 16.35 14.96
N TYR A 246 8.95 16.61 14.16
CA TYR A 246 8.90 17.72 13.21
C TYR A 246 7.94 18.81 13.65
N ASN A 247 8.31 20.07 13.35
CA ASN A 247 7.41 21.22 13.42
C ASN A 247 6.48 21.25 12.20
N SER A 248 5.44 22.08 12.27
CA SER A 248 4.49 22.28 11.16
C SER A 248 5.12 22.86 9.89
N ASP A 249 6.28 23.51 10.00
CA ASP A 249 7.06 24.04 8.87
C ASP A 249 8.02 23.01 8.24
N GLY A 250 8.01 21.77 8.75
CA GLY A 250 8.87 20.68 8.27
C GLY A 250 10.28 20.68 8.86
N SER A 251 10.63 21.60 9.77
CA SER A 251 11.92 21.59 10.46
C SER A 251 11.93 20.56 11.59
N VAL A 252 13.08 19.93 11.84
CA VAL A 252 13.26 18.99 12.95
C VAL A 252 13.25 19.76 14.27
N LYS A 253 12.34 19.40 15.17
CA LYS A 253 12.23 19.97 16.53
C LYS A 253 13.09 19.23 17.53
N SER A 254 13.12 17.89 17.44
CA SER A 254 13.89 17.01 18.32
C SER A 254 14.16 15.70 17.62
N TYR A 255 15.19 14.97 18.03
CA TYR A 255 15.45 13.61 17.60
C TYR A 255 16.17 12.83 18.68
N GLU A 256 16.02 11.50 18.63
CA GLU A 256 16.71 10.56 19.51
C GLU A 256 17.13 9.32 18.72
N HIS A 257 18.23 8.72 19.12
CA HIS A 257 18.78 7.52 18.51
C HIS A 257 18.73 6.36 19.49
N PHE A 258 18.16 5.26 19.04
CA PHE A 258 18.06 4.01 19.79
C PHE A 258 18.89 2.95 19.07
N ASP A 259 20.03 2.63 19.63
CA ASP A 259 20.91 1.57 19.15
C ASP A 259 20.46 0.21 19.70
N THR A 260 21.18 -0.86 19.39
CA THR A 260 20.94 -2.18 20.02
C THR A 260 21.09 -2.10 21.54
N PRO A 261 20.35 -2.90 22.32
CA PRO A 261 19.49 -4.04 21.94
C PRO A 261 18.06 -3.65 21.54
N PHE A 262 17.62 -4.07 20.36
CA PHE A 262 16.29 -3.69 19.88
C PHE A 262 15.14 -4.29 20.69
N LEU A 263 15.38 -5.37 21.43
CA LEU A 263 14.37 -5.92 22.34
C LEU A 263 13.94 -4.89 23.41
N LEU A 264 14.86 -4.04 23.86
CA LEU A 264 14.59 -2.96 24.83
C LEU A 264 14.22 -1.65 24.13
N ALA A 265 14.88 -1.34 23.02
CA ALA A 265 14.75 -0.09 22.30
C ALA A 265 13.31 0.17 21.79
N VAL A 266 12.57 -0.86 21.40
CA VAL A 266 11.18 -0.72 20.93
C VAL A 266 10.29 -0.05 21.98
N ASP A 267 10.39 -0.44 23.24
CA ASP A 267 9.61 0.17 24.32
C ASP A 267 10.07 1.61 24.63
N GLU A 268 11.35 1.93 24.40
CA GLU A 268 11.86 3.28 24.56
C GLU A 268 11.37 4.20 23.43
N VAL A 269 11.43 3.77 22.17
CA VAL A 269 10.87 4.49 21.02
C VAL A 269 9.37 4.76 21.24
N PHE A 270 8.63 3.74 21.68
CA PHE A 270 7.20 3.89 21.97
C PHE A 270 6.92 4.99 23.00
N ARG A 271 7.74 5.08 24.07
CA ARG A 271 7.61 6.12 25.11
C ARG A 271 7.96 7.51 24.63
N HIS A 272 8.77 7.66 23.56
CA HIS A 272 9.11 8.95 22.98
C HIS A 272 8.01 9.50 22.08
N ILE A 273 7.21 8.64 21.47
CA ILE A 273 6.08 9.06 20.64
C ILE A 273 5.01 9.73 21.53
N ARG A 274 4.65 10.98 21.18
CA ARG A 274 3.64 11.78 21.89
C ARG A 274 2.26 11.27 21.55
N ASN A 275 1.83 10.18 22.16
CA ASN A 275 0.51 9.62 21.94
C ASN A 275 -0.56 10.38 22.75
N VAL A 276 -0.89 11.60 22.30
CA VAL A 276 -1.89 12.44 22.98
C VAL A 276 -3.30 11.92 22.79
N LYS A 277 -4.19 12.30 23.71
CA LYS A 277 -5.62 11.96 23.63
C LYS A 277 -6.30 12.79 22.55
N TYR A 278 -7.01 12.11 21.66
CA TYR A 278 -7.86 12.72 20.66
C TYR A 278 -9.33 12.62 21.11
N ARG A 279 -10.04 13.73 21.10
CA ARG A 279 -11.46 13.76 21.44
C ARG A 279 -12.30 13.86 20.19
N TYR A 280 -13.19 12.92 20.00
CA TYR A 280 -14.18 13.00 18.94
C TYR A 280 -15.55 12.56 19.44
N ILE A 281 -16.61 13.02 18.78
CA ILE A 281 -17.97 12.64 19.10
C ILE A 281 -18.35 11.47 18.19
N ALA A 282 -18.39 10.28 18.72
CA ALA A 282 -18.64 9.02 17.99
C ALA A 282 -20.12 8.80 17.65
N GLY A 283 -20.99 9.80 17.68
CA GLY A 283 -22.40 9.67 17.33
C GLY A 283 -23.34 10.38 18.28
N GLN A 284 -24.63 10.48 17.92
CA GLN A 284 -25.67 11.20 18.68
C GLN A 284 -26.09 10.57 20.03
N LEU A 285 -25.60 9.39 20.36
CA LEU A 285 -26.03 8.65 21.55
C LEU A 285 -25.14 8.83 22.78
N THR A 286 -23.95 9.44 22.64
CA THR A 286 -23.06 9.71 23.76
C THR A 286 -23.10 11.18 24.14
N LEU A 287 -23.52 11.48 25.38
CA LEU A 287 -23.51 12.82 25.97
C LEU A 287 -22.08 13.34 26.24
N PHE A 288 -21.07 12.49 26.11
CA PHE A 288 -19.66 12.82 26.35
C PHE A 288 -18.81 12.42 25.15
N PRO A 289 -17.84 13.28 24.74
CA PRO A 289 -16.87 12.91 23.72
C PRO A 289 -16.04 11.72 24.21
N GLU A 290 -15.80 10.75 23.31
CA GLU A 290 -14.88 9.66 23.58
C GLU A 290 -13.44 10.16 23.44
N GLU A 291 -12.60 9.81 24.43
CA GLU A 291 -11.18 10.07 24.39
C GLU A 291 -10.46 8.80 23.94
N VAL A 292 -9.77 8.88 22.82
CA VAL A 292 -8.94 7.78 22.31
C VAL A 292 -7.51 8.26 22.12
N ASP A 293 -6.55 7.38 22.29
CA ASP A 293 -5.17 7.68 21.93
C ASP A 293 -5.08 7.97 20.42
N MET A 294 -4.24 8.91 19.99
CA MET A 294 -4.02 9.19 18.56
C MET A 294 -3.62 7.91 17.83
N TYR A 295 -2.79 7.10 18.45
CA TYR A 295 -2.29 5.84 17.88
C TYR A 295 -2.54 4.69 18.84
N SER A 296 -2.98 3.53 18.33
CA SER A 296 -3.05 2.31 19.13
C SER A 296 -1.63 1.85 19.50
N PRO A 297 -1.37 1.50 20.76
CA PRO A 297 -0.08 0.90 21.16
C PRO A 297 0.28 -0.33 20.35
N GLU A 298 -0.70 -1.19 20.03
CA GLU A 298 -0.52 -2.40 19.23
C GLU A 298 -0.07 -2.05 17.81
N LEU A 299 -0.65 -1.00 17.21
CA LEU A 299 -0.30 -0.54 15.87
C LEU A 299 1.13 -0.01 15.81
N ILE A 300 1.56 0.81 16.79
CA ILE A 300 2.93 1.34 16.85
C ILE A 300 3.94 0.19 17.01
N LYS A 301 3.65 -0.75 17.93
CA LYS A 301 4.53 -1.91 18.16
C LYS A 301 4.65 -2.77 16.91
N GLU A 302 3.54 -3.07 16.25
CA GLU A 302 3.53 -3.86 15.02
C GLU A 302 4.36 -3.20 13.91
N LEU A 303 4.24 -1.88 13.74
CA LEU A 303 5.03 -1.12 12.76
C LEU A 303 6.53 -1.13 13.07
N LEU A 304 6.92 -0.95 14.34
CA LEU A 304 8.32 -1.02 14.76
C LEU A 304 8.89 -2.42 14.53
N HIS A 305 8.15 -3.45 14.94
CA HIS A 305 8.57 -4.84 14.76
C HIS A 305 8.68 -5.20 13.27
N ASN A 306 7.74 -4.74 12.42
CA ASN A 306 7.82 -4.93 10.98
C ASN A 306 9.05 -4.23 10.39
N CYS A 307 9.36 -3.02 10.83
CA CYS A 307 10.59 -2.34 10.40
C CYS A 307 11.84 -3.16 10.76
N ILE A 308 11.94 -3.72 11.97
CA ILE A 308 13.05 -4.54 12.41
C ILE A 308 13.14 -5.86 11.62
N ALA A 309 12.02 -6.56 11.48
CA ALA A 309 11.94 -7.86 10.81
C ALA A 309 12.27 -7.78 9.31
N HIS A 310 11.84 -6.68 8.65
CA HIS A 310 11.92 -6.49 7.20
C HIS A 310 13.03 -5.55 6.74
N GLN A 311 13.78 -4.93 7.67
CA GLN A 311 14.96 -4.14 7.35
C GLN A 311 15.96 -4.95 6.52
N ASP A 312 16.43 -4.38 5.43
CA ASP A 312 17.58 -4.90 4.71
C ASP A 312 18.87 -4.35 5.34
N TYR A 313 19.41 -5.11 6.27
CA TYR A 313 20.61 -4.72 6.99
C TYR A 313 21.87 -4.70 6.10
N SER A 314 21.83 -5.35 4.93
CA SER A 314 22.94 -5.31 3.97
C SER A 314 23.10 -3.94 3.30
N LEU A 315 21.99 -3.17 3.21
CA LEU A 315 21.99 -1.79 2.70
C LEU A 315 22.54 -0.78 3.71
N ARG A 316 22.87 -1.21 4.94
CA ARG A 316 23.49 -0.38 6.00
C ARG A 316 22.69 0.88 6.36
N GLY A 317 21.39 0.89 6.08
CA GLY A 317 20.49 1.96 6.43
C GLY A 317 19.94 1.82 7.85
N LYS A 318 19.27 2.86 8.32
CA LYS A 318 18.62 2.91 9.64
C LYS A 318 17.10 2.86 9.50
N ILE A 319 16.45 2.42 10.57
CA ILE A 319 15.00 2.53 10.71
C ILE A 319 14.69 3.97 11.15
N ASN A 320 13.74 4.65 10.50
CA ASN A 320 13.32 5.98 10.87
C ASN A 320 11.86 5.98 11.31
N VAL A 321 11.61 6.69 12.41
CA VAL A 321 10.27 7.00 12.92
C VAL A 321 10.14 8.51 12.96
N GLU A 322 9.35 9.07 12.07
CA GLU A 322 9.11 10.50 11.98
C GLU A 322 7.75 10.84 12.55
N GLU A 323 7.72 11.76 13.51
CA GLU A 323 6.51 12.21 14.18
C GLU A 323 6.17 13.62 13.76
N PHE A 324 4.99 13.77 13.19
CA PHE A 324 4.35 15.03 12.83
C PHE A 324 3.18 15.33 13.78
N GLU A 325 2.50 16.45 13.58
CA GLU A 325 1.39 16.85 14.43
C GLU A 325 0.22 15.85 14.38
N ASP A 326 -0.07 15.33 13.19
CA ASP A 326 -1.27 14.55 12.89
C ASP A 326 -1.01 13.11 12.43
N TYR A 327 0.24 12.74 12.19
CA TYR A 327 0.61 11.43 11.67
C TYR A 327 2.03 11.02 12.06
N LEU A 328 2.25 9.71 12.05
CA LEU A 328 3.57 9.08 12.17
C LEU A 328 4.00 8.49 10.82
N VAL A 329 5.28 8.50 10.56
CA VAL A 329 5.87 7.83 9.40
C VAL A 329 6.93 6.85 9.88
N PHE A 330 6.80 5.59 9.47
CA PHE A 330 7.78 4.53 9.72
C PHE A 330 8.47 4.20 8.40
N MET A 331 9.79 4.09 8.43
CA MET A 331 10.59 3.78 7.24
C MET A 331 11.66 2.76 7.55
N ASN A 332 11.80 1.79 6.65
CA ASN A 332 12.90 0.83 6.66
C ASN A 332 13.45 0.62 5.23
N GLU A 333 14.72 0.23 5.16
CA GLU A 333 15.34 -0.13 3.89
C GLU A 333 14.94 -1.54 3.47
N GLY A 334 14.86 -1.76 2.15
CA GLY A 334 14.52 -3.01 1.50
C GLY A 334 13.22 -2.93 0.71
N HIS A 335 13.11 -3.71 -0.36
CA HIS A 335 11.91 -3.75 -1.17
C HIS A 335 10.72 -4.38 -0.42
N PHE A 336 9.51 -3.98 -0.78
CA PHE A 336 8.28 -4.51 -0.21
C PHE A 336 7.98 -5.90 -0.81
N ILE A 337 8.18 -6.96 -0.01
CA ILE A 337 8.08 -8.36 -0.47
C ILE A 337 6.75 -8.70 -1.15
N PRO A 338 5.57 -8.24 -0.67
CA PRO A 338 4.32 -8.49 -1.38
C PRO A 338 4.22 -7.83 -2.77
N GLY A 339 5.05 -6.82 -3.04
CA GLY A 339 5.03 -6.00 -4.25
C GLY A 339 4.00 -4.86 -4.19
N THR A 340 2.74 -5.14 -3.82
CA THR A 340 1.68 -4.14 -3.64
C THR A 340 0.93 -4.36 -2.34
N ILE A 341 0.31 -3.29 -1.82
CA ILE A 341 -0.48 -3.40 -0.59
C ILE A 341 -1.78 -4.16 -0.82
N GLU A 342 -2.38 -4.03 -2.01
CA GLU A 342 -3.57 -4.77 -2.40
C GLU A 342 -3.34 -6.28 -2.26
N LYS A 343 -2.18 -6.76 -2.74
CA LYS A 343 -1.80 -8.17 -2.64
C LYS A 343 -1.57 -8.62 -1.20
N ALA A 344 -0.94 -7.76 -0.39
CA ALA A 344 -0.74 -8.05 1.04
C ALA A 344 -2.06 -8.17 1.83
N LEU A 345 -3.13 -7.51 1.35
CA LEU A 345 -4.47 -7.55 1.94
C LEU A 345 -5.37 -8.65 1.36
N GLU A 346 -4.90 -9.44 0.39
CA GLU A 346 -5.68 -10.57 -0.13
C GLU A 346 -5.88 -11.63 0.95
N PRO A 347 -7.11 -12.19 1.10
CA PRO A 347 -7.36 -13.23 2.08
C PRO A 347 -6.46 -14.45 1.89
N GLY A 348 -5.74 -14.82 2.94
CA GLY A 348 -4.83 -15.97 2.92
C GLY A 348 -3.50 -15.74 2.21
N TYR A 349 -3.17 -14.51 1.86
CA TYR A 349 -1.84 -14.18 1.32
C TYR A 349 -0.75 -14.62 2.31
N LYS A 350 0.28 -15.26 1.78
CA LYS A 350 1.50 -15.61 2.50
C LYS A 350 2.71 -15.13 1.69
N PRO A 351 3.64 -14.41 2.31
CA PRO A 351 4.84 -13.99 1.62
C PRO A 351 5.64 -15.22 1.16
N PRO A 352 6.24 -15.19 -0.05
CA PRO A 352 6.98 -16.31 -0.59
C PRO A 352 8.28 -16.60 0.19
N TYR A 353 8.82 -15.63 0.88
CA TYR A 353 10.02 -15.70 1.72
C TYR A 353 10.05 -14.58 2.74
N TYR A 354 10.97 -14.67 3.70
CA TYR A 354 11.30 -13.59 4.65
C TYR A 354 12.78 -13.25 4.49
N ARG A 355 13.12 -11.96 4.42
CA ARG A 355 14.50 -11.49 4.26
C ARG A 355 15.40 -11.94 5.43
N ASN A 356 14.91 -11.82 6.66
CA ASN A 356 15.61 -12.15 7.89
C ASN A 356 14.85 -13.25 8.64
N MET A 357 14.72 -14.45 8.04
CA MET A 357 13.91 -15.54 8.60
C MET A 357 14.36 -15.95 10.01
N PHE A 358 15.69 -16.00 10.26
CA PHE A 358 16.21 -16.36 11.57
C PHE A 358 15.84 -15.32 12.63
N LEU A 359 15.96 -14.03 12.31
CA LEU A 359 15.53 -12.93 13.16
C LEU A 359 14.01 -12.96 13.39
N CYS A 360 13.21 -13.14 12.33
CA CYS A 360 11.76 -13.25 12.46
C CYS A 360 11.33 -14.38 13.40
N ASN A 361 11.95 -15.56 13.28
CA ASN A 361 11.66 -16.69 14.17
C ASN A 361 12.03 -16.39 15.63
N ALA A 362 13.16 -15.73 15.88
CA ALA A 362 13.54 -15.27 17.21
C ALA A 362 12.53 -14.26 17.77
N MET A 363 12.10 -13.29 16.95
CA MET A 363 11.10 -12.30 17.33
C MET A 363 9.73 -12.94 17.66
N VAL A 364 9.30 -13.98 16.93
CA VAL A 364 8.11 -14.77 17.26
C VAL A 364 8.26 -15.42 18.63
N ASN A 365 9.39 -16.07 18.88
CA ASN A 365 9.67 -16.75 20.15
C ASN A 365 9.73 -15.78 21.35
N LEU A 366 10.00 -14.50 21.07
CA LEU A 366 10.01 -13.43 22.08
C LEU A 366 8.72 -12.59 22.13
N TYR A 367 7.64 -13.02 21.49
CA TYR A 367 6.36 -12.26 21.40
C TYR A 367 6.50 -10.84 20.83
N MET A 368 7.53 -10.59 20.03
CA MET A 368 7.64 -9.32 19.31
C MET A 368 6.70 -9.30 18.09
N ILE A 369 6.57 -10.41 17.37
CA ILE A 369 5.67 -10.55 16.22
C ILE A 369 4.79 -11.79 16.34
N ASP A 370 3.64 -11.79 15.65
CA ASP A 370 2.77 -12.97 15.58
C ASP A 370 3.28 -13.98 14.55
N SER A 371 3.11 -15.26 14.85
CA SER A 371 3.50 -16.39 13.99
C SER A 371 2.64 -16.54 12.72
N ASN A 372 1.46 -15.92 12.67
CA ASN A 372 0.47 -16.14 11.62
C ASN A 372 0.63 -15.24 10.38
N ALA A 373 1.64 -14.35 10.35
CA ALA A 373 1.91 -13.42 9.26
C ALA A 373 0.71 -12.51 8.88
N ILE A 374 -0.10 -12.13 9.88
CA ILE A 374 -1.30 -11.30 9.71
C ILE A 374 -1.06 -9.82 10.08
N GLY A 375 0.20 -9.41 10.25
CA GLY A 375 0.57 -8.07 10.72
C GLY A 375 -0.03 -6.92 9.90
N ILE A 376 0.11 -6.93 8.56
CA ILE A 376 -0.46 -5.88 7.71
C ILE A 376 -1.98 -5.84 7.77
N PRO A 377 -2.73 -6.95 7.53
CA PRO A 377 -4.18 -6.96 7.71
C PRO A 377 -4.62 -6.48 9.10
N THR A 378 -3.94 -6.90 10.16
CA THR A 378 -4.25 -6.50 11.54
C THR A 378 -4.12 -4.99 11.74
N MET A 379 -3.06 -4.37 11.23
CA MET A 379 -2.89 -2.91 11.30
C MET A 379 -4.04 -2.15 10.60
N PHE A 380 -4.52 -2.68 9.48
CA PHE A 380 -5.65 -2.11 8.75
C PHE A 380 -6.95 -2.28 9.54
N GLU A 381 -7.20 -3.45 10.12
CA GLU A 381 -8.39 -3.68 10.96
C GLU A 381 -8.37 -2.81 12.24
N ILE A 382 -7.22 -2.65 12.92
CA ILE A 382 -7.09 -1.75 14.07
C ILE A 382 -7.52 -0.32 13.70
N GLN A 383 -7.06 0.23 12.57
CA GLN A 383 -7.44 1.58 12.15
C GLN A 383 -8.91 1.66 11.71
N LYS A 384 -9.42 0.64 11.03
CA LYS A 384 -10.83 0.52 10.66
C LYS A 384 -11.74 0.51 11.89
N GLU A 385 -11.44 -0.32 12.89
CA GLU A 385 -12.22 -0.42 14.14
C GLU A 385 -12.21 0.88 14.94
N ARG A 386 -11.14 1.65 14.82
CA ARG A 386 -11.00 2.98 15.42
C ARG A 386 -11.62 4.10 14.59
N PHE A 387 -12.14 3.80 13.40
CA PHE A 387 -12.69 4.75 12.43
C PHE A 387 -11.69 5.81 11.95
N PHE A 388 -10.40 5.50 12.01
CA PHE A 388 -9.31 6.32 11.52
C PHE A 388 -8.94 5.96 10.08
N PRO A 389 -8.23 6.86 9.34
CA PRO A 389 -7.70 6.52 8.03
C PRO A 389 -6.77 5.29 8.11
N LEU A 390 -6.83 4.44 7.11
CA LEU A 390 -5.98 3.27 7.02
C LEU A 390 -4.50 3.65 6.86
N PRO A 391 -3.53 2.78 7.20
CA PRO A 391 -2.12 3.03 6.91
C PRO A 391 -1.88 3.25 5.41
N SER A 392 -1.08 4.24 5.04
CA SER A 392 -0.66 4.50 3.65
C SER A 392 0.75 4.00 3.42
N TYR A 393 0.93 3.20 2.38
CA TYR A 393 2.23 2.67 1.96
C TYR A 393 2.75 3.44 0.76
N ASP A 394 3.89 4.11 0.90
CA ASP A 394 4.63 4.72 -0.20
C ASP A 394 5.78 3.77 -0.58
N LEU A 395 5.67 3.21 -1.77
CA LEU A 395 6.60 2.23 -2.37
C LEU A 395 7.28 2.81 -3.62
N SER A 396 7.30 4.14 -3.76
CA SER A 396 7.90 4.84 -4.91
C SER A 396 9.42 4.66 -4.98
N GLU A 397 10.07 4.45 -3.84
CA GLU A 397 11.48 4.10 -3.79
C GLU A 397 11.64 2.56 -3.76
N PRO A 398 12.30 1.93 -4.75
CA PRO A 398 12.34 0.47 -4.87
C PRO A 398 12.92 -0.27 -3.65
N ASN A 399 13.87 0.35 -2.97
CA ASN A 399 14.60 -0.22 -1.84
C ASN A 399 14.24 0.45 -0.49
N ARG A 400 13.05 1.02 -0.39
CA ARG A 400 12.56 1.60 0.86
C ARG A 400 11.06 1.42 1.00
N VAL A 401 10.63 1.01 2.17
CA VAL A 401 9.22 0.98 2.55
C VAL A 401 8.95 2.13 3.50
N LYS A 402 7.94 2.95 3.17
CA LYS A 402 7.50 4.06 4.00
C LYS A 402 6.03 3.89 4.32
N VAL A 403 5.69 3.87 5.59
CA VAL A 403 4.31 3.67 6.08
C VAL A 403 3.88 4.89 6.89
N THR A 404 2.81 5.55 6.46
CA THR A 404 2.19 6.67 7.16
C THR A 404 0.96 6.20 7.92
N VAL A 405 0.89 6.53 9.21
CA VAL A 405 -0.24 6.24 10.08
C VAL A 405 -0.82 7.55 10.61
N TYR A 406 -2.11 7.73 10.40
CA TYR A 406 -2.82 8.95 10.79
C TYR A 406 -3.37 8.84 12.20
N GLY A 407 -3.13 9.88 13.02
CA GLY A 407 -3.64 10.03 14.39
C GLY A 407 -4.89 10.90 14.47
N LYS A 408 -5.46 11.31 13.33
CA LYS A 408 -6.66 12.13 13.26
C LYS A 408 -7.63 11.68 12.17
N ILE A 409 -8.87 12.12 12.30
CA ILE A 409 -9.91 11.95 11.27
C ILE A 409 -9.61 12.92 10.11
N LEU A 410 -9.52 12.39 8.88
CA LEU A 410 -9.35 13.18 7.66
C LEU A 410 -10.70 13.57 7.05
N ASP A 411 -11.65 12.63 7.00
CA ASP A 411 -13.01 12.84 6.47
C ASP A 411 -14.04 12.30 7.47
N GLN A 412 -14.90 13.19 7.96
CA GLN A 412 -15.95 12.80 8.90
C GLN A 412 -16.98 11.85 8.29
N ASN A 413 -17.21 11.91 6.98
CA ASN A 413 -18.17 11.00 6.32
C ASN A 413 -17.62 9.58 6.28
N TYR A 414 -16.31 9.43 6.03
CA TYR A 414 -15.64 8.13 6.12
C TYR A 414 -15.79 7.54 7.53
N THR A 415 -15.46 8.31 8.56
CA THR A 415 -15.60 7.87 9.96
C THR A 415 -17.03 7.49 10.32
N ARG A 416 -18.02 8.27 9.88
CA ARG A 416 -19.44 7.99 10.11
C ARG A 416 -19.91 6.75 9.37
N LEU A 417 -19.45 6.57 8.13
CA LEU A 417 -19.75 5.38 7.33
C LEU A 417 -19.27 4.12 8.04
N LEU A 418 -18.01 4.09 8.49
CA LEU A 418 -17.47 2.95 9.20
C LEU A 418 -18.19 2.67 10.52
N ASN A 419 -18.62 3.72 11.23
CA ASN A 419 -19.39 3.56 12.47
C ASN A 419 -20.82 3.04 12.21
N ALA A 420 -21.43 3.39 11.07
CA ALA A 420 -22.76 2.93 10.69
C ALA A 420 -22.78 1.50 10.16
N ASP A 421 -21.72 1.09 9.46
CA ASP A 421 -21.57 -0.25 8.88
C ASP A 421 -20.19 -0.81 9.23
N ARG A 422 -20.12 -1.51 10.36
CA ARG A 422 -18.88 -2.12 10.88
C ARG A 422 -18.48 -3.38 10.12
N ASP A 423 -19.42 -3.98 9.37
CA ASP A 423 -19.22 -5.25 8.66
C ASP A 423 -18.66 -5.05 7.25
N LEU A 424 -18.38 -3.80 6.84
CA LEU A 424 -17.73 -3.53 5.56
C LEU A 424 -16.41 -4.30 5.45
N ASP A 425 -16.25 -5.00 4.33
CA ASP A 425 -15.02 -5.72 4.04
C ASP A 425 -13.83 -4.77 3.87
N ILE A 426 -12.63 -5.24 4.21
CA ILE A 426 -11.43 -4.41 4.20
C ILE A 426 -11.09 -3.84 2.82
N GLN A 427 -11.43 -4.53 1.75
CA GLN A 427 -11.19 -4.07 0.38
C GLN A 427 -12.07 -2.87 0.04
N THR A 428 -13.35 -2.92 0.43
CA THR A 428 -14.28 -1.80 0.29
C THR A 428 -13.82 -0.60 1.12
N VAL A 429 -13.43 -0.83 2.37
CA VAL A 429 -12.89 0.21 3.26
C VAL A 429 -11.61 0.82 2.70
N PHE A 430 -10.72 0.02 2.11
CA PHE A 430 -9.50 0.48 1.47
C PHE A 430 -9.76 1.42 0.27
N LEU A 431 -10.74 1.10 -0.57
CA LEU A 431 -11.14 1.99 -1.66
C LEU A 431 -11.76 3.30 -1.16
N LEU A 432 -12.58 3.26 -0.10
CA LEU A 432 -13.13 4.45 0.54
C LEU A 432 -12.04 5.31 1.19
N ASP A 433 -11.03 4.68 1.78
CA ASP A 433 -9.86 5.33 2.34
C ASP A 433 -9.05 6.07 1.27
N LYS A 434 -8.82 5.46 0.12
CA LYS A 434 -8.22 6.12 -1.04
C LYS A 434 -9.00 7.36 -1.47
N ILE A 435 -10.33 7.29 -1.49
CA ILE A 435 -11.19 8.42 -1.84
C ILE A 435 -11.02 9.58 -0.83
N GLN A 436 -11.03 9.30 0.49
CA GLN A 436 -10.84 10.38 1.49
C GLN A 436 -9.45 11.02 1.42
N LYS A 437 -8.43 10.28 1.02
CA LYS A 437 -7.06 10.75 0.81
C LYS A 437 -6.86 11.43 -0.55
N LYS A 438 -7.91 11.48 -1.39
CA LYS A 438 -7.90 12.03 -2.76
C LYS A 438 -6.96 11.26 -3.70
N GLU A 439 -6.75 9.99 -3.43
CA GLU A 439 -6.03 9.08 -4.29
C GLU A 439 -6.95 8.55 -5.40
N ALA A 440 -6.36 8.22 -6.55
CA ALA A 440 -7.10 7.68 -7.68
C ALA A 440 -7.52 6.23 -7.42
N ILE A 441 -8.74 5.88 -7.80
CA ILE A 441 -9.22 4.49 -7.85
C ILE A 441 -9.69 4.15 -9.27
N PRO A 442 -9.68 2.86 -9.67
CA PRO A 442 -10.21 2.44 -10.95
C PRO A 442 -11.69 2.84 -11.14
N GLN A 443 -12.07 3.18 -12.37
CA GLN A 443 -13.44 3.58 -12.67
C GLN A 443 -14.46 2.46 -12.38
N THR A 444 -14.08 1.20 -12.57
CA THR A 444 -14.87 0.02 -12.24
C THR A 444 -15.22 -0.05 -10.76
N ASP A 445 -14.22 0.21 -9.89
CA ASP A 445 -14.40 0.22 -8.44
C ASP A 445 -15.27 1.40 -7.98
N TYR A 446 -15.08 2.57 -8.58
CA TYR A 446 -15.98 3.69 -8.34
C TYR A 446 -17.44 3.36 -8.72
N GLN A 447 -17.67 2.71 -9.86
CA GLN A 447 -19.02 2.32 -10.26
C GLN A 447 -19.64 1.33 -9.25
N ARG A 448 -18.85 0.37 -8.74
CA ARG A 448 -19.27 -0.56 -7.69
C ARG A 448 -19.66 0.18 -6.41
N LEU A 449 -18.79 1.06 -5.90
CA LEU A 449 -19.05 1.86 -4.70
C LEU A 449 -20.26 2.78 -4.86
N ARG A 450 -20.41 3.40 -6.03
CA ARG A 450 -21.55 4.27 -6.34
C ARG A 450 -22.87 3.49 -6.37
N LYS A 451 -22.88 2.28 -6.96
CA LYS A 451 -24.06 1.40 -6.98
C LYS A 451 -24.45 0.95 -5.57
N ALA A 452 -23.48 0.74 -4.71
CA ALA A 452 -23.68 0.43 -3.28
C ALA A 452 -24.08 1.65 -2.44
N GLY A 453 -24.12 2.88 -3.02
CA GLY A 453 -24.41 4.10 -2.29
C GLY A 453 -23.27 4.62 -1.40
N LEU A 454 -22.06 4.07 -1.52
CA LEU A 454 -20.92 4.36 -0.66
C LEU A 454 -20.05 5.52 -1.17
N ALA A 455 -20.10 5.84 -2.45
CA ALA A 455 -19.37 6.94 -3.07
C ALA A 455 -20.25 7.78 -3.98
N GLU A 456 -19.96 9.07 -4.05
CA GLU A 456 -20.66 10.07 -4.85
C GLU A 456 -19.69 10.93 -5.67
N GLY A 457 -20.24 11.77 -6.55
CA GLY A 457 -19.48 12.69 -7.39
C GLY A 457 -19.43 12.29 -8.85
N ARG A 458 -18.60 12.99 -9.62
CA ARG A 458 -18.36 12.69 -11.04
C ARG A 458 -16.88 12.31 -11.21
N TYR A 459 -16.63 11.08 -11.65
CA TYR A 459 -15.27 10.62 -11.90
C TYR A 459 -14.47 11.59 -12.80
N PRO A 460 -13.22 11.93 -12.46
CA PRO A 460 -12.42 11.45 -11.31
C PRO A 460 -12.67 12.17 -9.98
N ASN A 461 -13.49 13.24 -9.93
CA ASN A 461 -13.79 14.01 -8.72
C ASN A 461 -14.87 13.31 -7.89
N ILE A 462 -14.46 12.36 -7.08
CA ILE A 462 -15.31 11.49 -6.27
C ILE A 462 -15.07 11.72 -4.78
N TYR A 463 -16.06 11.39 -3.96
CA TYR A 463 -16.02 11.53 -2.49
C TYR A 463 -16.89 10.46 -1.82
N VAL A 464 -16.65 10.22 -0.54
CA VAL A 464 -17.41 9.26 0.28
C VAL A 464 -18.85 9.76 0.43
N SER A 465 -19.84 8.88 0.27
CA SER A 465 -21.26 9.24 0.19
C SER A 465 -21.80 9.87 1.48
N TYR A 466 -22.68 10.84 1.31
CA TYR A 466 -23.40 11.48 2.40
C TYR A 466 -24.68 10.74 2.84
N SER A 467 -25.29 9.95 1.96
CA SER A 467 -26.57 9.29 2.26
C SER A 467 -26.52 8.39 3.50
N VAL A 468 -25.35 7.87 3.82
CA VAL A 468 -25.09 7.11 5.05
C VAL A 468 -24.94 8.05 6.27
N ALA A 469 -24.41 9.27 6.07
CA ALA A 469 -24.27 10.27 7.14
C ALA A 469 -25.64 10.86 7.56
N GLU A 470 -26.63 10.91 6.65
CA GLU A 470 -27.99 11.39 6.94
C GLU A 470 -28.76 10.45 7.88
N ALA A 471 -28.52 9.14 7.78
CA ALA A 471 -29.07 8.16 8.72
C ALA A 471 -28.59 8.33 10.18
N VAL A 472 -27.52 9.10 10.40
CA VAL A 472 -26.88 9.34 11.71
C VAL A 472 -27.06 10.80 12.23
N GLY A 473 -27.77 11.69 11.51
CA GLY A 473 -28.39 12.88 12.10
C GLY A 473 -27.59 14.18 12.19
N GLN A 474 -26.61 14.49 11.34
CA GLN A 474 -26.05 15.87 11.25
C GLN A 474 -25.67 16.31 9.82
N PRO A 475 -26.53 17.09 9.14
CA PRO A 475 -26.27 17.59 7.79
C PRO A 475 -25.23 18.72 7.68
N GLU A 476 -25.07 19.55 8.71
CA GLU A 476 -24.41 20.86 8.58
C GLU A 476 -22.89 20.84 8.31
N THR A 477 -22.16 19.85 8.82
CA THR A 477 -20.69 19.79 8.71
C THR A 477 -20.21 19.24 7.37
N TYR A 478 -21.04 18.43 6.71
CA TYR A 478 -20.78 17.89 5.38
C TYR A 478 -20.78 18.98 4.30
N PHE A 479 -21.65 19.97 4.45
CA PHE A 479 -21.78 21.07 3.51
C PHE A 479 -20.54 21.96 3.38
N ARG A 480 -19.66 21.96 4.39
CA ARG A 480 -18.41 22.75 4.36
C ARG A 480 -17.26 22.13 3.57
N ASN A 481 -17.17 20.81 3.49
CA ASN A 481 -15.96 20.10 3.02
C ASN A 481 -16.08 19.45 1.64
N SER A 482 -17.30 19.21 1.14
CA SER A 482 -17.51 18.68 -0.21
C SER A 482 -17.85 19.82 -1.16
N GLY A 483 -17.10 19.96 -2.25
CA GLY A 483 -17.48 20.87 -3.35
C GLY A 483 -18.88 20.50 -3.83
N ILE A 484 -19.86 21.29 -3.42
CA ILE A 484 -21.27 20.93 -3.36
C ILE A 484 -21.84 20.68 -4.74
N GLY A 485 -22.33 19.48 -4.98
CA GLY A 485 -23.19 19.14 -6.11
C GLY A 485 -24.51 19.95 -6.06
N ASP A 486 -25.08 20.18 -7.22
CA ASP A 486 -26.29 21.00 -7.41
C ASP A 486 -27.48 20.57 -6.53
N GLU A 487 -27.59 19.26 -6.21
CA GLU A 487 -28.68 18.72 -5.37
C GLU A 487 -28.66 19.25 -3.93
N LYS A 488 -27.48 19.54 -3.39
CA LYS A 488 -27.35 20.06 -2.02
C LYS A 488 -27.68 21.54 -1.92
N CYS A 489 -27.26 22.33 -2.91
CA CYS A 489 -27.72 23.71 -3.02
C CYS A 489 -29.24 23.76 -3.13
N LYS A 490 -29.84 22.80 -3.85
CA LYS A 490 -31.31 22.69 -3.95
C LYS A 490 -31.97 22.40 -2.61
N LEU A 491 -31.42 21.50 -1.79
CA LEU A 491 -31.95 21.18 -0.46
C LEU A 491 -31.89 22.40 0.48
N VAL A 492 -30.78 23.12 0.49
CA VAL A 492 -30.62 24.35 1.30
C VAL A 492 -31.65 25.41 0.86
N ILE A 493 -31.85 25.56 -0.45
CA ILE A 493 -32.84 26.49 -0.99
C ILE A 493 -34.26 26.11 -0.55
N ILE A 494 -34.62 24.81 -0.65
CA ILE A 494 -35.93 24.30 -0.24
C ILE A 494 -36.17 24.59 1.24
N ARG A 495 -35.24 24.20 2.11
CA ARG A 495 -35.36 24.37 3.55
C ARG A 495 -35.50 25.85 3.96
N TYR A 496 -34.70 26.69 3.33
CA TYR A 496 -34.83 28.16 3.56
C TYR A 496 -36.21 28.68 3.13
N LEU A 497 -36.72 28.24 1.98
CA LEU A 497 -38.05 28.66 1.51
C LEU A 497 -39.18 27.99 2.31
N GLU A 498 -38.97 26.86 2.96
CA GLU A 498 -39.90 26.29 3.95
C GLU A 498 -40.06 27.19 5.18
N GLU A 499 -38.94 27.77 5.65
CA GLU A 499 -38.92 28.62 6.82
C GLU A 499 -39.46 30.05 6.56
N VAL A 500 -39.07 30.66 5.42
CA VAL A 500 -39.39 32.06 5.14
C VAL A 500 -40.59 32.25 4.20
N GLY A 501 -41.08 31.14 3.60
CA GLY A 501 -42.18 31.11 2.66
C GLY A 501 -41.79 31.58 1.25
N GLU A 502 -41.20 32.75 1.11
CA GLU A 502 -40.72 33.30 -0.16
C GLU A 502 -39.49 34.17 0.01
N ALA A 503 -38.58 34.20 -1.01
CA ALA A 503 -37.35 34.99 -0.94
C ALA A 503 -36.92 35.52 -2.31
N ARG A 504 -36.17 36.62 -2.32
CA ARG A 504 -35.50 37.12 -3.52
C ARG A 504 -34.21 36.37 -3.77
N GLN A 505 -33.76 36.34 -5.03
CA GLN A 505 -32.53 35.64 -5.40
C GLN A 505 -31.29 36.14 -4.59
N ARG A 506 -31.22 37.40 -4.23
CA ARG A 506 -30.14 37.96 -3.41
C ARG A 506 -30.11 37.38 -2.00
N ASP A 507 -31.28 37.11 -1.41
CA ASP A 507 -31.40 36.58 -0.06
C ASP A 507 -31.04 35.10 -0.05
N ILE A 508 -31.48 34.37 -1.06
CA ILE A 508 -31.07 32.97 -1.32
C ILE A 508 -29.57 32.90 -1.58
N PHE A 509 -28.99 33.86 -2.33
CA PHE A 509 -27.54 33.90 -2.58
C PHE A 509 -26.74 34.03 -1.29
N THR A 510 -27.16 34.84 -0.33
CA THR A 510 -26.47 35.04 0.95
C THR A 510 -26.30 33.70 1.69
N ILE A 511 -27.31 32.83 1.65
CA ILE A 511 -27.29 31.55 2.35
C ILE A 511 -26.51 30.50 1.56
N VAL A 512 -26.63 30.52 0.23
CA VAL A 512 -25.96 29.53 -0.65
C VAL A 512 -24.50 29.92 -0.93
N ASN A 513 -24.11 31.17 -0.74
CA ASN A 513 -22.74 31.64 -1.02
C ASN A 513 -21.65 30.88 -0.24
N ASP A 514 -21.90 30.60 1.05
CA ASP A 514 -20.97 29.90 1.93
C ASP A 514 -20.98 28.39 1.69
N VAL A 515 -21.97 27.95 0.93
CA VAL A 515 -22.22 26.55 0.55
C VAL A 515 -21.61 26.24 -0.82
N LEU A 516 -21.41 27.26 -1.67
CA LEU A 516 -20.77 27.10 -2.99
C LEU A 516 -19.24 27.06 -2.89
N PRO A 517 -18.55 26.27 -3.76
CA PRO A 517 -17.10 26.10 -3.71
C PRO A 517 -16.35 27.44 -3.63
N SER A 518 -15.37 27.54 -2.72
CA SER A 518 -14.54 28.72 -2.52
C SER A 518 -13.69 29.11 -3.74
N VAL A 519 -13.45 28.14 -4.64
CA VAL A 519 -12.71 28.35 -5.91
C VAL A 519 -13.50 29.14 -6.96
N LEU A 520 -14.81 29.34 -6.78
CA LEU A 520 -15.64 30.10 -7.71
C LEU A 520 -15.62 31.59 -7.36
N THR A 521 -15.49 32.45 -8.39
CA THR A 521 -15.67 33.88 -8.20
C THR A 521 -17.12 34.21 -7.82
N LYS A 522 -17.34 35.38 -7.26
CA LYS A 522 -18.69 35.82 -6.87
C LYS A 522 -19.68 35.80 -8.05
N GLU A 523 -19.24 36.22 -9.23
CA GLU A 523 -20.06 36.20 -10.45
C GLU A 523 -20.35 34.74 -10.89
N GLN A 524 -19.38 33.87 -10.81
CA GLN A 524 -19.58 32.44 -11.13
C GLN A 524 -20.58 31.78 -10.16
N LYS A 525 -20.50 32.10 -8.86
CA LYS A 525 -21.45 31.62 -7.85
C LYS A 525 -22.87 32.12 -8.13
N GLN A 526 -23.01 33.40 -8.48
CA GLN A 526 -24.33 33.99 -8.83
C GLN A 526 -24.93 33.37 -10.07
N LYS A 527 -24.13 33.12 -11.12
CA LYS A 527 -24.55 32.45 -12.34
C LYS A 527 -24.97 30.99 -12.07
N LYS A 528 -24.23 30.30 -11.21
CA LYS A 528 -24.56 28.94 -10.80
C LYS A 528 -25.87 28.88 -10.03
N LEU A 529 -26.11 29.80 -9.08
CA LEU A 529 -27.38 29.89 -8.36
C LEU A 529 -28.56 30.19 -9.31
N SER A 530 -28.41 31.12 -10.27
CA SER A 530 -29.43 31.41 -11.25
C SER A 530 -29.85 30.19 -12.06
N ASN A 531 -28.85 29.40 -12.53
CA ASN A 531 -29.11 28.17 -13.26
C ASN A 531 -29.82 27.13 -12.38
N LEU A 532 -29.42 26.99 -11.12
CA LEU A 532 -30.03 26.06 -10.16
C LEU A 532 -31.50 26.39 -9.91
N LEU A 533 -31.82 27.64 -9.64
CA LEU A 533 -33.20 28.09 -9.44
C LEU A 533 -34.09 27.81 -10.67
N GLN A 534 -33.55 28.03 -11.88
CA GLN A 534 -34.25 27.71 -13.11
C GLN A 534 -34.48 26.20 -13.27
N ILE A 535 -33.49 25.35 -12.97
CA ILE A 535 -33.63 23.89 -13.00
C ILE A 535 -34.72 23.45 -12.01
N MET A 536 -34.70 23.97 -10.78
CA MET A 536 -35.68 23.65 -9.75
C MET A 536 -37.12 24.07 -10.14
N LYS A 537 -37.26 25.16 -10.90
CA LYS A 537 -38.53 25.59 -11.44
C LYS A 537 -39.02 24.77 -12.63
N THR A 538 -38.17 24.56 -13.65
CA THR A 538 -38.57 24.02 -14.94
C THR A 538 -38.51 22.51 -15.00
N LYS A 539 -37.43 21.90 -14.48
CA LYS A 539 -37.15 20.46 -14.56
C LYS A 539 -37.63 19.73 -13.31
N ASP A 540 -37.25 20.20 -12.13
CA ASP A 540 -37.57 19.53 -10.86
C ASP A 540 -39.00 19.87 -10.40
N LYS A 541 -39.59 20.96 -10.91
CA LYS A 541 -40.95 21.45 -10.60
C LYS A 541 -41.17 21.66 -9.09
N LYS A 542 -40.13 21.93 -8.33
CA LYS A 542 -40.17 22.15 -6.88
C LYS A 542 -40.37 23.60 -6.50
N LEU A 543 -39.92 24.54 -7.34
CA LEU A 543 -40.06 25.98 -7.14
C LEU A 543 -40.98 26.62 -8.18
N ASP A 544 -41.49 27.78 -7.82
CA ASP A 544 -42.10 28.75 -8.74
C ASP A 544 -41.63 30.17 -8.43
N SER A 545 -41.88 31.08 -9.34
CA SER A 545 -41.47 32.48 -9.15
C SER A 545 -42.52 33.46 -9.67
N ARG A 546 -42.61 34.61 -9.02
CA ARG A 546 -43.44 35.74 -9.46
C ARG A 546 -42.61 37.02 -9.56
N GLY A 547 -43.04 37.96 -10.41
CA GLY A 547 -42.33 39.21 -10.68
C GLY A 547 -41.50 39.18 -11.96
N LYS A 548 -40.96 40.37 -12.35
CA LYS A 548 -40.12 40.52 -13.57
C LYS A 548 -38.81 41.19 -13.19
N THR A 549 -37.74 40.81 -13.91
CA THR A 549 -36.38 41.36 -13.78
C THR A 549 -35.82 41.31 -12.35
N SER A 550 -35.41 42.41 -11.74
CA SER A 550 -34.78 42.48 -10.42
C SER A 550 -35.72 42.19 -9.23
N ASN A 551 -37.02 42.10 -9.46
CA ASN A 551 -38.05 41.89 -8.42
C ASN A 551 -38.63 40.45 -8.44
N VAL A 552 -37.89 39.49 -8.96
CA VAL A 552 -38.31 38.07 -8.94
C VAL A 552 -38.20 37.51 -7.52
N VAL A 553 -39.32 36.98 -7.04
CA VAL A 553 -39.45 36.30 -5.75
C VAL A 553 -39.70 34.81 -6.02
N TRP A 554 -38.97 33.95 -5.33
CA TRP A 554 -39.00 32.50 -5.44
C TRP A 554 -39.74 31.91 -4.24
N PHE A 555 -40.54 30.86 -4.47
CA PHE A 555 -41.30 30.17 -3.44
C PHE A 555 -41.51 28.69 -3.82
N LEU A 556 -41.80 27.87 -2.82
CA LEU A 556 -42.07 26.45 -3.03
C LEU A 556 -43.40 26.25 -3.76
N ARG A 557 -43.39 25.37 -4.74
CA ARG A 557 -44.61 25.00 -5.46
C ARG A 557 -45.50 24.16 -4.55
N LYS A 558 -46.75 24.60 -4.31
CA LYS A 558 -47.71 23.78 -3.58
C LYS A 558 -48.02 22.53 -4.43
N THR A 559 -47.70 21.37 -3.89
CA THR A 559 -48.17 20.08 -4.42
C THR A 559 -49.65 20.00 -4.05
N ASN A 560 -50.53 19.94 -5.08
CA ASN A 560 -51.93 19.59 -4.86
C ASN A 560 -52.06 18.11 -4.57
#